data_0a3f87198a474c15ca6160141892b2f9
#
_entry.id   0a3f87198a474c15ca6160141892b2f9
#
_cell.length_a   1.000
_cell.length_b   1.000
_cell.length_c   1.000
_cell.angle_alpha   90.00
_cell.angle_beta   90.00
_cell.angle_gamma   90.00
#
_symmetry.space_group_name_H-M   'P 1'
#
loop_
_entity.id
_entity.type
_entity.pdbx_description
1 polymer ?
#
loop_
_entity_poly.entity_id
_entity_poly.type
_entity_poly.pdbx_seq_one_letter_code
_entity_poly.pdbx_strand_id
1 'polypeptide(L)'
;MIESTPQKHTATRDEEFYLGVDGGGSKTLAIVVDRHGRERGRALAGSANYASVGQEEAIHQVQLAAERALQAAGAESRPRAAWIGLAGLDRLADHAVLSPPLATLADQVHVTNDAELPLAALEQAVGVVLIAGTGSIALGRDACGRVCRAGGWGYLLGDEGSGYDIGRQALQAATRAADGRGPHTSLLPRILAYWGLERAEDLIGVVYHGLETAAVARLATCVFAAAREGDLVARRIVGNAATELALAALVVSNQLEFSDNVVPLALAGSLLVREAPFRAQILRRLRARRRLGQVVIVEEPALSAAKAAIHLESVRAPQRSSSPQSRPYVSDEGRERR
;
A
#
# COMPACT_ATOMS: atom_id res chain seq x y z
N MET A 1 39.34 -40.92 -11.18
CA MET A 1 39.00 -39.49 -11.06
C MET A 1 38.20 -39.11 -12.27
N ILE A 2 36.88 -38.96 -12.11
CA ILE A 2 35.96 -38.52 -13.16
C ILE A 2 35.57 -37.12 -12.78
N GLU A 3 36.10 -36.11 -13.49
CA GLU A 3 35.72 -34.70 -13.33
C GLU A 3 34.30 -34.52 -13.83
N SER A 4 33.38 -34.15 -12.92
CA SER A 4 32.06 -33.73 -13.26
C SER A 4 32.09 -32.27 -13.72
N THR A 5 31.98 -32.07 -15.02
CA THR A 5 31.81 -30.76 -15.64
C THR A 5 30.46 -30.17 -15.18
N PRO A 6 30.40 -28.91 -14.71
CA PRO A 6 29.14 -28.27 -14.38
C PRO A 6 28.33 -28.07 -15.66
N GLN A 7 27.13 -28.64 -15.69
CA GLN A 7 26.14 -28.37 -16.75
C GLN A 7 25.78 -26.91 -16.73
N LYS A 8 26.26 -26.13 -17.71
CA LYS A 8 25.72 -24.84 -18.07
C LYS A 8 24.27 -25.06 -18.50
N HIS A 9 23.32 -24.59 -17.71
CA HIS A 9 21.94 -24.42 -18.17
C HIS A 9 21.98 -23.46 -19.37
N THR A 10 21.89 -24.02 -20.57
CA THR A 10 21.62 -23.26 -21.79
C THR A 10 20.21 -22.71 -21.66
N ALA A 11 20.07 -21.41 -21.46
CA ALA A 11 18.80 -20.69 -21.58
C ALA A 11 18.24 -21.01 -22.99
N THR A 12 17.06 -21.59 -23.04
CA THR A 12 16.34 -21.79 -24.29
C THR A 12 15.89 -20.41 -24.77
N ARG A 13 16.14 -20.10 -26.05
CA ARG A 13 15.89 -18.80 -26.72
C ARG A 13 14.44 -18.30 -26.70
N ASP A 14 13.51 -18.97 -25.98
CA ASP A 14 12.08 -18.68 -25.92
C ASP A 14 11.55 -18.51 -24.49
N GLU A 15 12.41 -18.15 -23.52
CA GLU A 15 11.92 -17.91 -22.15
C GLU A 15 11.30 -16.52 -22.06
N GLU A 16 9.95 -16.47 -21.94
CA GLU A 16 9.21 -15.22 -21.80
C GLU A 16 9.24 -14.75 -20.35
N PHE A 17 9.56 -13.48 -20.16
CA PHE A 17 9.64 -12.84 -18.87
C PHE A 17 8.58 -11.74 -18.70
N TYR A 18 8.17 -11.54 -17.48
CA TYR A 18 7.17 -10.54 -17.06
C TYR A 18 7.71 -9.81 -15.85
N LEU A 19 7.50 -8.51 -15.81
CA LEU A 19 8.10 -7.61 -14.82
C LEU A 19 7.02 -6.95 -13.95
N GLY A 20 7.21 -6.95 -12.63
CA GLY A 20 6.44 -6.16 -11.69
C GLY A 20 7.36 -5.21 -10.94
N VAL A 21 6.98 -3.94 -10.82
CA VAL A 21 7.76 -2.93 -10.10
C VAL A 21 6.89 -2.20 -9.09
N ASP A 22 7.36 -2.14 -7.85
CA ASP A 22 6.78 -1.37 -6.75
C ASP A 22 7.75 -0.24 -6.38
N GLY A 23 7.49 0.95 -6.95
CA GLY A 23 8.29 2.16 -6.76
C GLY A 23 7.76 3.01 -5.60
N GLY A 24 8.16 2.67 -4.39
CA GLY A 24 7.70 3.31 -3.17
C GLY A 24 8.55 4.51 -2.71
N GLY A 25 8.16 5.08 -1.56
CA GLY A 25 8.82 6.25 -0.97
C GLY A 25 10.21 6.00 -0.37
N SER A 26 10.57 4.76 -0.06
CA SER A 26 11.87 4.43 0.54
C SER A 26 12.74 3.57 -0.34
N LYS A 27 12.15 2.76 -1.20
CA LYS A 27 12.82 1.81 -2.08
C LYS A 27 11.95 1.48 -3.28
N THR A 28 12.59 0.99 -4.34
CA THR A 28 11.94 0.39 -5.51
C THR A 28 12.27 -1.09 -5.54
N LEU A 29 11.26 -1.95 -5.61
CA LEU A 29 11.41 -3.39 -5.76
C LEU A 29 10.95 -3.81 -7.15
N ALA A 30 11.84 -4.45 -7.92
CA ALA A 30 11.51 -5.08 -9.20
C ALA A 30 11.58 -6.61 -9.06
N ILE A 31 10.60 -7.31 -9.61
CA ILE A 31 10.53 -8.77 -9.64
C ILE A 31 10.23 -9.22 -11.07
N VAL A 32 11.01 -10.19 -11.54
CA VAL A 32 10.84 -10.85 -12.83
C VAL A 32 10.30 -12.27 -12.61
N VAL A 33 9.24 -12.62 -13.33
CA VAL A 33 8.67 -13.97 -13.34
C VAL A 33 8.69 -14.57 -14.74
N ASP A 34 8.69 -15.93 -14.83
CA ASP A 34 8.46 -16.64 -16.07
C ASP A 34 6.96 -16.73 -16.43
N ARG A 35 6.61 -17.28 -17.58
CA ARG A 35 5.23 -17.49 -18.03
C ARG A 35 4.37 -18.34 -17.08
N HIS A 36 4.98 -19.05 -16.13
CA HIS A 36 4.31 -19.85 -15.11
C HIS A 36 4.15 -19.09 -13.78
N GLY A 37 4.56 -17.80 -13.73
CA GLY A 37 4.50 -16.97 -12.54
C GLY A 37 5.56 -17.31 -11.48
N ARG A 38 6.60 -18.09 -11.85
CA ARG A 38 7.71 -18.42 -10.95
C ARG A 38 8.74 -17.28 -10.99
N GLU A 39 9.14 -16.82 -9.83
CA GLU A 39 10.17 -15.81 -9.71
C GLU A 39 11.49 -16.29 -10.27
N ARG A 40 12.10 -15.46 -11.11
CA ARG A 40 13.39 -15.74 -11.78
C ARG A 40 14.47 -14.74 -11.37
N GLY A 41 14.07 -13.52 -10.98
CA GLY A 41 15.01 -12.51 -10.52
C GLY A 41 14.30 -11.41 -9.74
N ARG A 42 15.04 -10.78 -8.85
CA ARG A 42 14.59 -9.60 -8.09
C ARG A 42 15.74 -8.65 -7.83
N ALA A 43 15.41 -7.37 -7.70
CA ALA A 43 16.37 -6.37 -7.31
C ALA A 43 15.72 -5.20 -6.58
N LEU A 44 16.54 -4.49 -5.81
CA LEU A 44 16.19 -3.28 -5.10
C LEU A 44 16.98 -2.09 -5.66
N ALA A 45 16.31 -0.92 -5.68
CA ALA A 45 16.91 0.38 -5.94
C ALA A 45 16.39 1.40 -4.91
N GLY A 46 16.78 2.67 -5.07
CA GLY A 46 16.35 3.76 -4.19
C GLY A 46 14.88 4.10 -4.30
N SER A 47 14.48 5.23 -3.71
CA SER A 47 13.11 5.74 -3.78
C SER A 47 12.71 6.12 -5.21
N ALA A 48 11.50 5.73 -5.63
CA ALA A 48 10.87 6.20 -6.86
C ALA A 48 9.60 7.03 -6.60
N ASN A 49 9.45 7.57 -5.39
CA ASN A 49 8.38 8.54 -5.12
C ASN A 49 8.72 9.88 -5.79
N TYR A 50 8.14 10.10 -6.96
CA TYR A 50 8.49 11.23 -7.79
C TYR A 50 8.20 12.59 -7.14
N ALA A 51 7.24 12.65 -6.21
CA ALA A 51 6.94 13.87 -5.47
C ALA A 51 8.07 14.28 -4.50
N SER A 52 8.91 13.32 -4.07
CA SER A 52 10.02 13.57 -3.14
C SER A 52 11.39 13.59 -3.82
N VAL A 53 11.63 12.74 -4.82
CA VAL A 53 12.96 12.64 -5.46
C VAL A 53 13.04 13.33 -6.83
N GLY A 54 11.91 13.79 -7.35
CA GLY A 54 11.83 14.36 -8.71
C GLY A 54 11.67 13.30 -9.80
N GLN A 55 11.35 13.77 -11.00
CA GLN A 55 10.99 12.92 -12.13
C GLN A 55 12.15 12.05 -12.61
N GLU A 56 13.30 12.67 -12.89
CA GLU A 56 14.47 11.99 -13.47
C GLU A 56 14.97 10.88 -12.55
N GLU A 57 15.07 11.17 -11.26
CA GLU A 57 15.53 10.19 -10.28
C GLU A 57 14.53 9.05 -10.10
N ALA A 58 13.22 9.33 -10.05
CA ALA A 58 12.20 8.30 -9.95
C ALA A 58 12.26 7.32 -11.13
N ILE A 59 12.36 7.83 -12.37
CA ILE A 59 12.53 7.02 -13.58
C ILE A 59 13.82 6.19 -13.51
N HIS A 60 14.93 6.84 -13.14
CA HIS A 60 16.23 6.17 -13.01
C HIS A 60 16.17 5.00 -12.02
N GLN A 61 15.57 5.18 -10.86
CA GLN A 61 15.47 4.13 -9.85
C GLN A 61 14.60 2.94 -10.31
N VAL A 62 13.51 3.21 -11.05
CA VAL A 62 12.69 2.15 -11.67
C VAL A 62 13.49 1.38 -12.72
N GLN A 63 14.17 2.09 -13.63
CA GLN A 63 14.99 1.46 -14.69
C GLN A 63 16.12 0.63 -14.08
N LEU A 64 16.80 1.16 -13.08
CA LEU A 64 17.90 0.47 -12.37
C LEU A 64 17.42 -0.81 -11.66
N ALA A 65 16.25 -0.75 -10.98
CA ALA A 65 15.68 -1.92 -10.35
C ALA A 65 15.28 -2.98 -11.39
N ALA A 66 14.63 -2.58 -12.48
CA ALA A 66 14.21 -3.46 -13.56
C ALA A 66 15.43 -4.13 -14.24
N GLU A 67 16.45 -3.35 -14.61
CA GLU A 67 17.68 -3.86 -15.23
C GLU A 67 18.36 -4.92 -14.36
N ARG A 68 18.56 -4.61 -13.07
CA ARG A 68 19.17 -5.53 -12.13
C ARG A 68 18.35 -6.81 -11.92
N ALA A 69 17.02 -6.70 -11.88
CA ALA A 69 16.13 -7.86 -11.74
C ALA A 69 16.17 -8.75 -12.99
N LEU A 70 16.21 -8.17 -14.20
CA LEU A 70 16.36 -8.87 -15.46
C LEU A 70 17.73 -9.56 -15.56
N GLN A 71 18.79 -8.87 -15.15
CA GLN A 71 20.13 -9.46 -15.09
C GLN A 71 20.16 -10.66 -14.13
N ALA A 72 19.55 -10.54 -12.94
CA ALA A 72 19.44 -11.62 -11.98
C ALA A 72 18.62 -12.81 -12.51
N ALA A 73 17.60 -12.55 -13.36
CA ALA A 73 16.82 -13.56 -14.04
C ALA A 73 17.55 -14.24 -15.21
N GLY A 74 18.70 -13.72 -15.66
CA GLY A 74 19.38 -14.16 -16.87
C GLY A 74 18.62 -13.84 -18.16
N ALA A 75 17.79 -12.79 -18.14
CA ALA A 75 16.98 -12.41 -19.29
C ALA A 75 17.86 -11.74 -20.36
N GLU A 76 17.90 -12.36 -21.54
CA GLU A 76 18.61 -11.83 -22.73
C GLU A 76 17.71 -10.96 -23.63
N SER A 77 16.40 -11.02 -23.41
CA SER A 77 15.40 -10.28 -24.18
C SER A 77 14.55 -9.39 -23.26
N ARG A 78 13.89 -8.42 -23.90
CA ARG A 78 12.92 -7.55 -23.24
C ARG A 78 11.75 -8.36 -22.68
N PRO A 79 11.21 -8.04 -21.48
CA PRO A 79 9.99 -8.66 -20.99
C PRO A 79 8.80 -8.45 -21.94
N ARG A 80 7.91 -9.42 -22.01
CA ARG A 80 6.66 -9.33 -22.80
C ARG A 80 5.73 -8.26 -22.24
N ALA A 81 5.62 -8.21 -20.91
CA ALA A 81 4.82 -7.17 -20.28
C ALA A 81 5.40 -6.75 -18.91
N ALA A 82 5.07 -5.52 -18.50
CA ALA A 82 5.41 -4.98 -17.20
C ALA A 82 4.22 -4.26 -16.55
N TRP A 83 4.06 -4.43 -15.25
CA TRP A 83 3.17 -3.60 -14.44
C TRP A 83 4.00 -2.84 -13.41
N ILE A 84 3.97 -1.51 -13.49
CA ILE A 84 4.79 -0.61 -12.70
C ILE A 84 3.88 0.28 -11.86
N GLY A 85 4.01 0.22 -10.55
CA GLY A 85 3.34 1.13 -9.61
C GLY A 85 4.33 2.15 -9.06
N LEU A 86 3.93 3.41 -9.03
CA LEU A 86 4.77 4.51 -8.56
C LEU A 86 4.04 5.33 -7.50
N ALA A 87 4.70 5.51 -6.35
CA ALA A 87 4.22 6.43 -5.33
C ALA A 87 4.20 7.87 -5.85
N GLY A 88 3.09 8.57 -5.57
CA GLY A 88 2.89 9.95 -6.01
C GLY A 88 2.34 10.10 -7.42
N LEU A 89 2.05 9.01 -8.13
CA LEU A 89 1.43 9.03 -9.46
C LEU A 89 -0.10 9.17 -9.35
N ASP A 90 -0.57 10.35 -8.96
CA ASP A 90 -1.98 10.58 -8.65
C ASP A 90 -2.76 11.30 -9.75
N ARG A 91 -2.10 12.10 -10.58
CA ARG A 91 -2.76 12.98 -11.56
C ARG A 91 -2.47 12.54 -12.99
N LEU A 92 -3.38 12.87 -13.92
CA LEU A 92 -3.18 12.61 -15.37
C LEU A 92 -1.89 13.24 -15.90
N ALA A 93 -1.55 14.43 -15.41
CA ALA A 93 -0.32 15.11 -15.80
C ALA A 93 0.94 14.31 -15.42
N ASP A 94 0.91 13.63 -14.27
CA ASP A 94 2.02 12.81 -13.79
C ASP A 94 2.21 11.57 -14.70
N HIS A 95 1.10 10.95 -15.13
CA HIS A 95 1.13 9.85 -16.10
C HIS A 95 1.70 10.26 -17.46
N ALA A 96 1.35 11.45 -17.96
CA ALA A 96 1.83 11.94 -19.23
C ALA A 96 3.35 12.11 -19.27
N VAL A 97 3.94 12.37 -18.11
CA VAL A 97 5.38 12.61 -17.95
C VAL A 97 6.15 11.31 -17.64
N LEU A 98 5.64 10.48 -16.75
CA LEU A 98 6.35 9.29 -16.25
C LEU A 98 6.17 8.05 -17.13
N SER A 99 5.02 7.90 -17.81
CA SER A 99 4.75 6.68 -18.58
C SER A 99 5.61 6.54 -19.85
N PRO A 100 5.88 7.58 -20.67
CA PRO A 100 6.66 7.42 -21.89
C PRO A 100 8.07 6.85 -21.70
N PRO A 101 8.91 7.34 -20.75
CA PRO A 101 10.24 6.79 -20.55
C PRO A 101 10.22 5.36 -20.00
N LEU A 102 9.18 4.96 -19.24
CA LEU A 102 9.02 3.63 -18.70
C LEU A 102 8.44 2.63 -19.72
N ALA A 103 7.79 3.10 -20.77
CA ALA A 103 7.26 2.24 -21.84
C ALA A 103 8.35 1.44 -22.57
N THR A 104 9.62 1.81 -22.41
CA THR A 104 10.76 1.10 -22.99
C THR A 104 11.12 -0.20 -22.25
N LEU A 105 10.58 -0.43 -21.05
CA LEU A 105 10.98 -1.56 -20.18
C LEU A 105 10.40 -2.91 -20.59
N ALA A 106 9.29 -2.94 -21.34
CA ALA A 106 8.68 -4.18 -21.84
C ALA A 106 7.96 -3.93 -23.16
N ASP A 107 7.49 -4.99 -23.86
CA ASP A 107 6.70 -4.83 -25.08
C ASP A 107 5.34 -4.17 -24.78
N GLN A 108 4.77 -4.51 -23.61
CA GLN A 108 3.57 -3.84 -23.07
C GLN A 108 3.84 -3.35 -21.65
N VAL A 109 3.53 -2.09 -21.35
CA VAL A 109 3.75 -1.51 -20.02
C VAL A 109 2.48 -0.88 -19.49
N HIS A 110 2.10 -1.30 -18.29
CA HIS A 110 1.01 -0.70 -17.52
C HIS A 110 1.61 0.08 -16.33
N VAL A 111 1.43 1.40 -16.33
CA VAL A 111 1.94 2.28 -15.25
C VAL A 111 0.76 2.78 -14.44
N THR A 112 0.81 2.57 -13.12
CA THR A 112 -0.27 2.94 -12.18
C THR A 112 0.30 3.61 -10.94
N ASN A 113 -0.58 4.11 -10.06
CA ASN A 113 -0.19 4.42 -8.69
C ASN A 113 0.21 3.12 -7.95
N ASP A 114 1.18 3.20 -7.03
CA ASP A 114 1.65 2.06 -6.24
C ASP A 114 0.53 1.41 -5.41
N ALA A 115 -0.44 2.20 -4.94
CA ALA A 115 -1.61 1.71 -4.22
C ALA A 115 -2.53 0.82 -5.09
N GLU A 116 -2.42 0.85 -6.42
CA GLU A 116 -3.16 -0.02 -7.33
C GLU A 116 -2.52 -1.42 -7.49
N LEU A 117 -1.21 -1.56 -7.21
CA LEU A 117 -0.51 -2.84 -7.39
C LEU A 117 -1.16 -4.03 -6.68
N PRO A 118 -1.69 -3.91 -5.44
CA PRO A 118 -2.35 -5.02 -4.81
C PRO A 118 -3.63 -5.50 -5.52
N LEU A 119 -4.26 -4.68 -6.41
CA LEU A 119 -5.35 -5.15 -7.27
C LEU A 119 -4.92 -6.30 -8.17
N ALA A 120 -3.65 -6.33 -8.57
CA ALA A 120 -3.06 -7.38 -9.39
C ALA A 120 -3.16 -8.80 -8.77
N ALA A 121 -3.40 -8.89 -7.46
CA ALA A 121 -3.64 -10.16 -6.77
C ALA A 121 -5.10 -10.64 -6.86
N LEU A 122 -5.99 -9.82 -7.40
CA LEU A 122 -7.40 -10.13 -7.60
C LEU A 122 -7.67 -10.48 -9.08
N GLU A 123 -8.70 -11.27 -9.30
CA GLU A 123 -9.10 -11.65 -10.65
C GLU A 123 -9.42 -10.40 -11.49
N GLN A 124 -8.83 -10.32 -12.69
CA GLN A 124 -8.94 -9.18 -13.61
C GLN A 124 -8.59 -7.81 -12.98
N ALA A 125 -7.89 -7.80 -11.84
CA ALA A 125 -7.61 -6.60 -11.05
C ALA A 125 -8.87 -5.82 -10.67
N VAL A 126 -9.96 -6.52 -10.37
CA VAL A 126 -11.26 -5.97 -9.95
C VAL A 126 -11.49 -6.27 -8.48
N GLY A 127 -11.83 -5.25 -7.71
CA GLY A 127 -12.07 -5.36 -6.27
C GLY A 127 -11.69 -4.11 -5.49
N VAL A 128 -11.58 -4.28 -4.18
CA VAL A 128 -11.15 -3.24 -3.25
C VAL A 128 -9.79 -3.62 -2.67
N VAL A 129 -8.89 -2.66 -2.60
CA VAL A 129 -7.62 -2.74 -1.89
C VAL A 129 -7.74 -1.92 -0.60
N LEU A 130 -7.25 -2.47 0.49
CA LEU A 130 -7.03 -1.73 1.73
C LEU A 130 -5.55 -1.86 2.10
N ILE A 131 -4.88 -0.73 2.18
CA ILE A 131 -3.46 -0.65 2.57
C ILE A 131 -3.37 0.02 3.93
N ALA A 132 -2.63 -0.59 4.86
CA ALA A 132 -2.24 0.03 6.11
C ALA A 132 -0.79 -0.35 6.46
N GLY A 133 0.07 0.63 6.40
CA GLY A 133 1.49 0.60 6.73
C GLY A 133 1.85 1.84 7.52
N THR A 134 2.84 2.62 7.07
CA THR A 134 3.15 3.95 7.62
C THR A 134 1.95 4.89 7.45
N GLY A 135 1.35 4.94 6.25
CA GLY A 135 0.09 5.58 5.93
C GLY A 135 -1.04 4.59 5.69
N SER A 136 -2.22 5.06 5.28
CA SER A 136 -3.37 4.22 4.95
C SER A 136 -4.18 4.76 3.78
N ILE A 137 -4.72 3.85 2.97
CA ILE A 137 -5.60 4.16 1.85
C ILE A 137 -6.50 2.96 1.53
N ALA A 138 -7.73 3.23 1.13
CA ALA A 138 -8.58 2.28 0.41
C ALA A 138 -8.72 2.73 -1.04
N LEU A 139 -8.61 1.80 -1.97
CA LEU A 139 -8.76 2.03 -3.41
C LEU A 139 -9.53 0.87 -4.00
N GLY A 140 -10.26 1.09 -5.07
CA GLY A 140 -10.97 0.01 -5.75
C GLY A 140 -11.14 0.27 -7.22
N ARG A 141 -11.37 -0.84 -7.95
CA ARG A 141 -11.68 -0.84 -9.39
C ARG A 141 -12.82 -1.82 -9.66
N ASP A 142 -13.80 -1.41 -10.44
CA ASP A 142 -14.87 -2.29 -10.93
C ASP A 142 -14.57 -2.86 -12.34
N ALA A 143 -15.43 -3.76 -12.79
CA ALA A 143 -15.29 -4.42 -14.09
C ALA A 143 -15.44 -3.44 -15.29
N CYS A 144 -16.01 -2.26 -15.08
CA CYS A 144 -16.09 -1.20 -16.09
C CYS A 144 -14.81 -0.35 -16.12
N GLY A 145 -13.85 -0.60 -15.22
CA GLY A 145 -12.61 0.15 -15.10
C GLY A 145 -12.75 1.46 -14.30
N ARG A 146 -13.90 1.72 -13.65
CA ARG A 146 -14.02 2.87 -12.74
C ARG A 146 -13.12 2.64 -11.53
N VAL A 147 -12.36 3.67 -11.17
CA VAL A 147 -11.48 3.68 -10.01
C VAL A 147 -11.98 4.72 -9.01
N CYS A 148 -12.02 4.37 -7.73
CA CYS A 148 -12.27 5.31 -6.66
C CYS A 148 -11.38 5.03 -5.46
N ARG A 149 -11.21 6.06 -4.62
CA ARG A 149 -10.40 5.95 -3.40
C ARG A 149 -11.07 6.61 -2.21
N ALA A 150 -10.69 6.18 -1.00
CA ALA A 150 -10.98 6.85 0.27
C ALA A 150 -9.72 6.84 1.13
N GLY A 151 -9.41 7.97 1.78
CA GLY A 151 -8.14 8.17 2.47
C GLY A 151 -6.97 8.45 1.52
N GLY A 152 -5.74 8.21 1.99
CA GLY A 152 -4.53 8.51 1.22
C GLY A 152 -4.26 10.01 1.07
N TRP A 153 -4.65 10.82 2.07
CA TRP A 153 -4.41 12.27 2.08
C TRP A 153 -3.09 12.65 2.78
N GLY A 154 -2.33 11.63 3.21
CA GLY A 154 -1.11 11.82 3.99
C GLY A 154 -1.38 12.09 5.48
N TYR A 155 -0.33 12.02 6.27
CA TYR A 155 -0.39 11.95 7.74
C TYR A 155 -0.95 13.21 8.43
N LEU A 156 -0.96 14.36 7.76
CA LEU A 156 -1.51 15.60 8.30
C LEU A 156 -3.02 15.72 8.10
N LEU A 157 -3.55 15.23 6.98
CA LEU A 157 -4.94 15.39 6.56
C LEU A 157 -5.75 14.11 6.65
N GLY A 158 -5.10 12.97 6.85
CA GLY A 158 -5.72 11.65 6.81
C GLY A 158 -4.84 10.58 7.44
N ASP A 159 -4.70 9.45 6.73
CA ASP A 159 -3.98 8.25 7.18
C ASP A 159 -4.56 7.63 8.45
N GLU A 160 -5.88 7.78 8.67
CA GLU A 160 -6.59 7.22 9.81
C GLU A 160 -6.43 5.70 9.85
N GLY A 161 -6.09 5.18 11.02
CA GLY A 161 -5.84 3.75 11.22
C GLY A 161 -4.50 3.23 10.73
N SER A 162 -3.64 4.10 10.18
CA SER A 162 -2.25 3.79 9.82
C SER A 162 -1.35 3.59 11.03
N GLY A 163 -0.13 3.12 10.78
CA GLY A 163 0.91 3.04 11.81
C GLY A 163 1.25 4.41 12.40
N TYR A 164 1.31 5.45 11.55
CA TYR A 164 1.54 6.80 12.01
C TYR A 164 0.40 7.28 12.93
N ASP A 165 -0.84 7.13 12.53
CA ASP A 165 -1.99 7.54 13.34
C ASP A 165 -2.04 6.78 14.67
N ILE A 166 -1.84 5.46 14.66
CA ILE A 166 -1.76 4.63 15.87
C ILE A 166 -0.62 5.11 16.78
N GLY A 167 0.58 5.37 16.23
CA GLY A 167 1.73 5.85 16.98
C GLY A 167 1.52 7.24 17.57
N ARG A 168 0.92 8.16 16.80
CA ARG A 168 0.56 9.50 17.24
C ARG A 168 -0.46 9.46 18.38
N GLN A 169 -1.50 8.64 18.28
CA GLN A 169 -2.47 8.43 19.36
C GLN A 169 -1.81 7.84 20.61
N ALA A 170 -0.84 6.93 20.45
CA ALA A 170 -0.08 6.37 21.56
C ALA A 170 0.75 7.43 22.29
N LEU A 171 1.45 8.33 21.56
CA LEU A 171 2.18 9.45 22.13
C LEU A 171 1.25 10.39 22.91
N GLN A 172 0.10 10.73 22.34
CA GLN A 172 -0.90 11.54 23.02
C GLN A 172 -1.44 10.87 24.29
N ALA A 173 -1.68 9.56 24.25
CA ALA A 173 -2.15 8.81 25.41
C ALA A 173 -1.07 8.73 26.51
N ALA A 174 0.19 8.51 26.12
CA ALA A 174 1.33 8.44 27.03
C ALA A 174 1.55 9.78 27.77
N THR A 175 1.56 10.90 27.04
CA THR A 175 1.72 12.23 27.64
C THR A 175 0.54 12.61 28.53
N ARG A 176 -0.70 12.28 28.13
CA ARG A 176 -1.89 12.51 28.98
C ARG A 176 -1.86 11.68 30.26
N ALA A 177 -1.30 10.47 30.22
CA ALA A 177 -1.13 9.64 31.42
C ALA A 177 -0.03 10.21 32.33
N ALA A 178 1.07 10.73 31.75
CA ALA A 178 2.18 11.33 32.49
C ALA A 178 1.75 12.56 33.30
N ASP A 179 0.90 13.42 32.75
CA ASP A 179 0.43 14.64 33.41
C ASP A 179 -0.93 14.49 34.13
N GLY A 180 -1.44 13.26 34.26
CA GLY A 180 -2.67 12.94 35.00
C GLY A 180 -3.98 13.33 34.29
N ARG A 181 -3.94 13.83 33.04
CA ARG A 181 -5.14 14.17 32.25
C ARG A 181 -5.80 12.96 31.57
N GLY A 182 -5.17 11.80 31.59
CA GLY A 182 -5.66 10.58 30.93
C GLY A 182 -5.60 9.38 31.84
N PRO A 183 -6.24 8.27 31.46
CA PRO A 183 -6.17 7.01 32.20
C PRO A 183 -4.74 6.47 32.21
N HIS A 184 -4.41 5.71 33.25
CA HIS A 184 -3.17 4.96 33.32
C HIS A 184 -3.05 4.00 32.13
N THR A 185 -1.84 3.91 31.55
CA THR A 185 -1.55 3.02 30.42
C THR A 185 -0.10 2.55 30.47
N SER A 186 0.15 1.34 30.00
CA SER A 186 1.49 0.76 29.82
C SER A 186 2.20 1.36 28.58
N LEU A 187 1.55 2.19 27.80
CA LEU A 187 2.15 2.81 26.60
C LEU A 187 3.31 3.73 26.94
N LEU A 188 3.19 4.53 28.03
CA LEU A 188 4.26 5.46 28.43
C LEU A 188 5.59 4.73 28.67
N PRO A 189 5.70 3.79 29.61
CA PRO A 189 6.98 3.11 29.87
C PRO A 189 7.47 2.33 28.65
N ARG A 190 6.58 1.81 27.80
CA ARG A 190 6.96 1.08 26.57
C ARG A 190 7.58 2.00 25.54
N ILE A 191 7.00 3.20 25.31
CA ILE A 191 7.52 4.18 24.36
C ILE A 191 8.86 4.72 24.86
N LEU A 192 8.98 5.04 26.15
CA LEU A 192 10.25 5.45 26.74
C LEU A 192 11.33 4.39 26.53
N ALA A 193 11.03 3.14 26.88
CA ALA A 193 11.96 2.02 26.67
C ALA A 193 12.31 1.82 25.19
N TYR A 194 11.34 1.97 24.27
CA TYR A 194 11.54 1.80 22.82
C TYR A 194 12.50 2.84 22.24
N TRP A 195 12.47 4.08 22.76
CA TRP A 195 13.35 5.17 22.33
C TRP A 195 14.56 5.39 23.24
N GLY A 196 14.73 4.57 24.31
CA GLY A 196 15.83 4.71 25.26
C GLY A 196 15.74 5.99 26.10
N LEU A 197 14.54 6.43 26.44
CA LEU A 197 14.26 7.64 27.21
C LEU A 197 13.96 7.28 28.67
N GLU A 198 14.30 8.18 29.59
CA GLU A 198 14.06 7.97 31.02
C GLU A 198 12.78 8.68 31.50
N ARG A 199 12.46 9.83 30.92
CA ARG A 199 11.41 10.70 31.38
C ARG A 199 10.42 11.05 30.28
N ALA A 200 9.17 11.32 30.65
CA ALA A 200 8.12 11.69 29.69
C ALA A 200 8.43 13.00 28.93
N GLU A 201 9.09 13.97 29.60
CA GLU A 201 9.44 15.24 29.00
C GLU A 201 10.44 15.12 27.84
N ASP A 202 11.26 14.05 27.85
CA ASP A 202 12.25 13.78 26.80
C ASP A 202 11.58 13.46 25.44
N LEU A 203 10.30 13.06 25.46
CA LEU A 203 9.50 12.85 24.26
C LEU A 203 9.41 14.10 23.39
N ILE A 204 9.40 15.30 24.00
CA ILE A 204 9.33 16.59 23.28
C ILE A 204 10.56 16.71 22.37
N GLY A 205 11.74 16.48 22.93
CA GLY A 205 12.99 16.55 22.15
C GLY A 205 13.00 15.59 20.96
N VAL A 206 12.60 14.34 21.18
CA VAL A 206 12.59 13.33 20.11
C VAL A 206 11.56 13.68 19.03
N VAL A 207 10.35 14.05 19.41
CA VAL A 207 9.25 14.28 18.45
C VAL A 207 9.46 15.54 17.61
N TYR A 208 10.00 16.62 18.19
CA TYR A 208 10.08 17.93 17.51
C TYR A 208 11.42 18.21 16.83
N HIS A 209 12.46 17.37 17.02
CA HIS A 209 13.76 17.55 16.35
C HIS A 209 13.93 16.69 15.10
N GLY A 210 12.91 16.63 14.23
CA GLY A 210 13.02 16.02 12.92
C GLY A 210 12.69 14.52 12.89
N LEU A 211 11.77 14.06 13.73
CA LEU A 211 11.31 12.68 13.72
C LEU A 211 10.57 12.35 12.42
N GLU A 212 11.07 11.36 11.69
CA GLU A 212 10.40 10.87 10.48
C GLU A 212 9.05 10.21 10.81
N THR A 213 8.07 10.36 9.93
CA THR A 213 6.74 9.72 10.05
C THR A 213 6.84 8.22 10.26
N ALA A 214 7.81 7.57 9.61
CA ALA A 214 8.08 6.14 9.77
C ALA A 214 8.51 5.76 11.20
N ALA A 215 9.21 6.65 11.92
CA ALA A 215 9.63 6.41 13.29
C ALA A 215 8.42 6.45 14.25
N VAL A 216 7.48 7.40 14.04
CA VAL A 216 6.21 7.42 14.77
C VAL A 216 5.39 6.17 14.45
N ALA A 217 5.29 5.79 13.17
CA ALA A 217 4.53 4.62 12.75
C ALA A 217 5.03 3.32 13.40
N ARG A 218 6.33 3.19 13.65
CA ARG A 218 6.91 2.04 14.35
C ARG A 218 6.40 1.87 15.78
N LEU A 219 5.93 2.92 16.45
CA LEU A 219 5.30 2.83 17.76
C LEU A 219 4.01 2.00 17.77
N ALA A 220 3.39 1.78 16.62
CA ALA A 220 2.24 0.86 16.52
C ALA A 220 2.57 -0.53 17.07
N THR A 221 3.83 -0.98 17.00
CA THR A 221 4.27 -2.26 17.58
C THR A 221 4.10 -2.27 19.10
N CYS A 222 4.43 -1.16 19.78
CA CYS A 222 4.21 -1.01 21.22
C CYS A 222 2.71 -1.05 21.57
N VAL A 223 1.87 -0.41 20.71
CA VAL A 223 0.41 -0.37 20.90
C VAL A 223 -0.19 -1.77 20.75
N PHE A 224 0.17 -2.51 19.70
CA PHE A 224 -0.33 -3.87 19.51
C PHE A 224 0.13 -4.81 20.65
N ALA A 225 1.37 -4.66 21.13
CA ALA A 225 1.85 -5.44 22.27
C ALA A 225 1.05 -5.13 23.55
N ALA A 226 0.89 -3.84 23.89
CA ALA A 226 0.10 -3.42 25.05
C ALA A 226 -1.37 -3.87 24.97
N ALA A 227 -1.97 -3.79 23.78
CA ALA A 227 -3.35 -4.23 23.56
C ALA A 227 -3.52 -5.74 23.78
N ARG A 228 -2.56 -6.57 23.36
CA ARG A 228 -2.54 -8.02 23.61
C ARG A 228 -2.43 -8.33 25.10
N GLU A 229 -1.68 -7.55 25.85
CA GLU A 229 -1.48 -7.70 27.29
C GLU A 229 -2.64 -7.12 28.13
N GLY A 230 -3.64 -6.52 27.50
CA GLY A 230 -4.86 -6.09 28.18
C GLY A 230 -4.96 -4.60 28.44
N ASP A 231 -4.02 -3.77 28.00
CA ASP A 231 -4.10 -2.32 28.16
C ASP A 231 -5.34 -1.77 27.44
N LEU A 232 -6.25 -1.14 28.19
CA LEU A 232 -7.53 -0.66 27.68
C LEU A 232 -7.38 0.53 26.73
N VAL A 233 -6.37 1.37 26.96
CA VAL A 233 -6.07 2.54 26.10
C VAL A 233 -5.57 2.05 24.75
N ALA A 234 -4.61 1.11 24.76
CA ALA A 234 -4.09 0.50 23.55
C ALA A 234 -5.17 -0.24 22.76
N ARG A 235 -6.03 -1.03 23.45
CA ARG A 235 -7.18 -1.70 22.81
C ARG A 235 -8.14 -0.73 22.14
N ARG A 236 -8.40 0.42 22.76
CA ARG A 236 -9.24 1.48 22.18
C ARG A 236 -8.60 2.06 20.93
N ILE A 237 -7.30 2.36 20.96
CA ILE A 237 -6.56 2.88 19.79
C ILE A 237 -6.66 1.88 18.63
N VAL A 238 -6.36 0.61 18.87
CA VAL A 238 -6.46 -0.47 17.86
C VAL A 238 -7.90 -0.62 17.33
N GLY A 239 -8.90 -0.54 18.21
CA GLY A 239 -10.32 -0.64 17.84
C GLY A 239 -10.78 0.51 16.96
N ASN A 240 -10.37 1.74 17.27
CA ASN A 240 -10.65 2.94 16.46
C ASN A 240 -9.98 2.84 15.08
N ALA A 241 -8.69 2.49 15.04
CA ALA A 241 -7.95 2.29 13.81
C ALA A 241 -8.62 1.24 12.89
N ALA A 242 -9.09 0.13 13.47
CA ALA A 242 -9.82 -0.90 12.71
C ALA A 242 -11.17 -0.39 12.16
N THR A 243 -11.80 0.57 12.87
CA THR A 243 -13.08 1.17 12.42
C THR A 243 -12.84 2.11 11.25
N GLU A 244 -11.84 2.98 11.32
CA GLU A 244 -11.49 3.91 10.24
C GLU A 244 -11.10 3.18 8.95
N LEU A 245 -10.23 2.17 9.05
CA LEU A 245 -9.84 1.36 7.89
C LEU A 245 -11.02 0.60 7.27
N ALA A 246 -11.91 0.05 8.10
CA ALA A 246 -13.13 -0.58 7.61
C ALA A 246 -14.07 0.42 6.93
N LEU A 247 -14.19 1.64 7.48
CA LEU A 247 -14.99 2.72 6.89
C LEU A 247 -14.45 3.11 5.51
N ALA A 248 -13.14 3.32 5.38
CA ALA A 248 -12.52 3.65 4.10
C ALA A 248 -12.81 2.58 3.02
N ALA A 249 -12.62 1.29 3.35
CA ALA A 249 -12.93 0.20 2.44
C ALA A 249 -14.43 0.09 2.10
N LEU A 250 -15.33 0.37 3.06
CA LEU A 250 -16.77 0.41 2.83
C LEU A 250 -17.17 1.55 1.88
N VAL A 251 -16.61 2.74 2.06
CA VAL A 251 -16.87 3.89 1.18
C VAL A 251 -16.52 3.55 -0.26
N VAL A 252 -15.32 2.98 -0.49
CA VAL A 252 -14.90 2.53 -1.82
C VAL A 252 -15.84 1.46 -2.37
N SER A 253 -16.16 0.44 -1.57
CA SER A 253 -17.03 -0.65 -2.00
C SER A 253 -18.47 -0.22 -2.31
N ASN A 254 -18.94 0.92 -1.76
CA ASN A 254 -20.26 1.49 -2.02
C ASN A 254 -20.31 2.32 -3.30
N GLN A 255 -19.17 2.82 -3.78
CA GLN A 255 -19.07 3.66 -4.98
C GLN A 255 -18.85 2.84 -6.26
N LEU A 256 -18.51 1.55 -6.12
CA LEU A 256 -18.21 0.65 -7.23
C LEU A 256 -19.26 -0.46 -7.36
N GLU A 257 -19.38 -1.00 -8.56
CA GLU A 257 -20.30 -2.08 -8.87
C GLU A 257 -19.54 -3.41 -8.98
N PHE A 258 -19.97 -4.40 -8.19
CA PHE A 258 -19.39 -5.74 -8.19
C PHE A 258 -20.48 -6.77 -8.51
N SER A 259 -20.11 -7.82 -9.27
CA SER A 259 -21.01 -8.91 -9.59
C SER A 259 -21.61 -9.54 -8.34
N ASP A 260 -22.93 -9.76 -8.33
CA ASP A 260 -23.68 -10.33 -7.22
C ASP A 260 -23.52 -9.58 -5.87
N ASN A 261 -23.11 -8.32 -5.92
CA ASN A 261 -22.77 -7.52 -4.74
C ASN A 261 -21.68 -8.19 -3.85
N VAL A 262 -20.82 -9.01 -4.44
CA VAL A 262 -19.71 -9.68 -3.77
C VAL A 262 -18.43 -8.90 -4.03
N VAL A 263 -17.79 -8.41 -2.98
CA VAL A 263 -16.62 -7.54 -3.07
C VAL A 263 -15.34 -8.35 -2.89
N PRO A 264 -14.50 -8.54 -3.94
CA PRO A 264 -13.16 -9.05 -3.79
C PRO A 264 -12.30 -8.04 -3.03
N LEU A 265 -11.42 -8.52 -2.12
CA LEU A 265 -10.65 -7.65 -1.23
C LEU A 265 -9.18 -8.07 -1.19
N ALA A 266 -8.28 -7.15 -1.49
CA ALA A 266 -6.85 -7.29 -1.26
C ALA A 266 -6.43 -6.45 -0.06
N LEU A 267 -5.63 -7.03 0.83
CA LEU A 267 -5.11 -6.41 2.04
C LEU A 267 -3.59 -6.33 1.92
N ALA A 268 -3.04 -5.13 2.00
CA ALA A 268 -1.62 -4.88 1.88
C ALA A 268 -1.11 -3.93 2.98
N GLY A 269 0.21 -3.78 3.06
CA GLY A 269 0.85 -2.96 4.09
C GLY A 269 1.14 -3.73 5.37
N SER A 270 2.20 -3.29 6.06
CA SER A 270 2.82 -4.04 7.16
C SER A 270 1.87 -4.36 8.32
N LEU A 271 0.91 -3.49 8.61
CA LEU A 271 -0.05 -3.71 9.70
C LEU A 271 -1.05 -4.80 9.32
N LEU A 272 -1.58 -4.79 8.09
CA LEU A 272 -2.55 -5.78 7.64
C LEU A 272 -1.91 -7.14 7.36
N VAL A 273 -0.66 -7.16 6.94
CA VAL A 273 0.10 -8.40 6.72
C VAL A 273 0.48 -9.07 8.04
N ARG A 274 1.03 -8.31 8.99
CA ARG A 274 1.64 -8.87 10.21
C ARG A 274 0.68 -9.04 11.38
N GLU A 275 -0.29 -8.15 11.54
CA GLU A 275 -1.18 -8.12 12.71
C GLU A 275 -2.52 -8.84 12.43
N ALA A 276 -2.50 -10.18 12.45
CA ALA A 276 -3.67 -11.01 12.17
C ALA A 276 -4.91 -10.69 13.04
N PRO A 277 -4.79 -10.42 14.36
CA PRO A 277 -5.94 -10.02 15.17
C PRO A 277 -6.53 -8.67 14.77
N PHE A 278 -5.70 -7.72 14.34
CA PHE A 278 -6.14 -6.41 13.83
C PHE A 278 -6.89 -6.56 12.52
N ARG A 279 -6.30 -7.31 11.57
CA ARG A 279 -6.94 -7.67 10.31
C ARG A 279 -8.29 -8.34 10.50
N ALA A 280 -8.39 -9.28 11.45
CA ALA A 280 -9.65 -9.96 11.78
C ALA A 280 -10.73 -9.00 12.29
N GLN A 281 -10.37 -7.97 13.05
CA GLN A 281 -11.30 -6.93 13.50
C GLN A 281 -11.87 -6.12 12.34
N ILE A 282 -11.02 -5.76 11.37
CA ILE A 282 -11.42 -5.02 10.17
C ILE A 282 -12.38 -5.89 9.32
N LEU A 283 -11.98 -7.12 9.03
CA LEU A 283 -12.79 -8.05 8.24
C LEU A 283 -14.15 -8.34 8.88
N ARG A 284 -14.24 -8.44 10.20
CA ARG A 284 -15.52 -8.59 10.91
C ARG A 284 -16.43 -7.39 10.67
N ARG A 285 -15.92 -6.17 10.73
CA ARG A 285 -16.67 -4.93 10.48
C ARG A 285 -17.16 -4.84 9.03
N LEU A 286 -16.30 -5.22 8.08
CA LEU A 286 -16.64 -5.25 6.67
C LEU A 286 -17.75 -6.27 6.38
N ARG A 287 -17.60 -7.52 6.88
CA ARG A 287 -18.58 -8.59 6.72
C ARG A 287 -19.95 -8.28 7.32
N ALA A 288 -20.00 -7.43 8.34
CA ALA A 288 -21.27 -6.96 8.92
C ALA A 288 -22.04 -6.02 7.98
N ARG A 289 -21.42 -5.47 6.95
CA ARG A 289 -21.99 -4.46 6.05
C ARG A 289 -21.95 -4.84 4.56
N ARG A 290 -21.07 -5.76 4.18
CA ARG A 290 -20.82 -6.18 2.79
C ARG A 290 -20.55 -7.68 2.71
N ARG A 291 -21.03 -8.29 1.63
CA ARG A 291 -20.66 -9.65 1.28
C ARG A 291 -19.25 -9.61 0.67
N LEU A 292 -18.27 -10.17 1.36
CA LEU A 292 -16.91 -10.26 0.84
C LEU A 292 -16.76 -11.56 0.03
N GLY A 293 -16.11 -11.43 -1.12
CA GLY A 293 -15.67 -12.55 -1.94
C GLY A 293 -14.30 -13.06 -1.50
N GLN A 294 -13.41 -13.26 -2.48
CA GLN A 294 -12.02 -13.60 -2.23
C GLN A 294 -11.35 -12.52 -1.37
N VAL A 295 -10.64 -12.93 -0.33
CA VAL A 295 -9.81 -12.04 0.50
C VAL A 295 -8.36 -12.50 0.36
N VAL A 296 -7.51 -11.65 -0.20
CA VAL A 296 -6.09 -11.92 -0.44
C VAL A 296 -5.23 -11.02 0.43
N ILE A 297 -4.20 -11.60 1.05
CA ILE A 297 -3.15 -10.83 1.74
C ILE A 297 -1.99 -10.68 0.77
N VAL A 298 -1.63 -9.44 0.47
CA VAL A 298 -0.57 -9.10 -0.48
C VAL A 298 0.66 -8.66 0.29
N GLU A 299 1.62 -9.56 0.40
CA GLU A 299 2.89 -9.30 1.09
C GLU A 299 3.86 -8.51 0.22
N GLU A 300 3.93 -8.84 -1.07
CA GLU A 300 4.79 -8.21 -2.07
C GLU A 300 3.96 -7.77 -3.29
N PRO A 301 3.56 -6.48 -3.36
CA PRO A 301 2.79 -5.96 -4.49
C PRO A 301 3.49 -6.14 -5.83
N ALA A 302 4.83 -5.97 -5.88
CA ALA A 302 5.61 -6.18 -7.09
C ALA A 302 5.49 -7.62 -7.66
N LEU A 303 5.45 -8.65 -6.79
CA LEU A 303 5.26 -10.04 -7.24
C LEU A 303 3.86 -10.25 -7.81
N SER A 304 2.85 -9.67 -7.18
CA SER A 304 1.47 -9.74 -7.70
C SER A 304 1.36 -9.05 -9.06
N ALA A 305 1.99 -7.88 -9.20
CA ALA A 305 2.06 -7.15 -10.46
C ALA A 305 2.79 -7.93 -11.57
N ALA A 306 3.93 -8.56 -11.26
CA ALA A 306 4.66 -9.40 -12.21
C ALA A 306 3.81 -10.59 -12.71
N LYS A 307 3.08 -11.26 -11.80
CA LYS A 307 2.18 -12.34 -12.16
C LYS A 307 0.99 -11.87 -13.00
N ALA A 308 0.41 -10.72 -12.66
CA ALA A 308 -0.69 -10.15 -13.43
C ALA A 308 -0.25 -9.64 -14.81
N ALA A 309 1.02 -9.24 -14.96
CA ALA A 309 1.58 -8.86 -16.24
C ALA A 309 1.51 -9.98 -17.30
N ILE A 310 1.48 -11.25 -16.90
CA ILE A 310 1.27 -12.41 -17.78
C ILE A 310 -0.06 -12.28 -18.55
N HIS A 311 -1.06 -11.65 -17.95
CA HIS A 311 -2.41 -11.48 -18.50
C HIS A 311 -2.74 -10.02 -18.81
N LEU A 312 -1.74 -9.17 -19.03
CA LEU A 312 -1.96 -7.73 -19.20
C LEU A 312 -2.86 -7.39 -20.39
N GLU A 313 -2.88 -8.20 -21.44
CA GLU A 313 -3.78 -8.05 -22.58
C GLU A 313 -5.26 -8.16 -22.20
N SER A 314 -5.58 -8.87 -21.10
CA SER A 314 -6.95 -9.02 -20.60
C SER A 314 -7.35 -7.91 -19.61
N VAL A 315 -6.41 -7.16 -19.09
CA VAL A 315 -6.68 -6.03 -18.18
C VAL A 315 -7.05 -4.81 -19.02
N ARG A 316 -8.34 -4.46 -19.07
CA ARG A 316 -8.80 -3.25 -19.76
C ARG A 316 -8.12 -2.02 -19.18
N ALA A 317 -7.55 -1.18 -20.04
CA ALA A 317 -7.07 0.14 -19.67
C ALA A 317 -8.20 0.91 -18.96
N PRO A 318 -7.93 1.58 -17.81
CA PRO A 318 -8.97 2.30 -17.07
C PRO A 318 -9.62 3.34 -17.97
N GLN A 319 -10.93 3.20 -18.22
CA GLN A 319 -11.73 4.30 -18.75
C GLN A 319 -11.87 5.33 -17.62
N ARG A 320 -10.95 6.28 -17.56
CA ARG A 320 -11.09 7.41 -16.63
C ARG A 320 -12.25 8.26 -17.11
N SER A 321 -13.41 8.08 -16.50
CA SER A 321 -14.50 9.05 -16.62
C SER A 321 -13.97 10.40 -16.14
N SER A 322 -14.17 11.44 -16.95
CA SER A 322 -14.07 12.82 -16.52
C SER A 322 -14.71 12.95 -15.13
N SER A 323 -14.01 13.57 -14.21
CA SER A 323 -14.39 13.81 -12.81
C SER A 323 -15.90 14.01 -12.66
N PRO A 324 -16.54 13.38 -11.65
CA PRO A 324 -17.91 13.79 -11.31
C PRO A 324 -17.84 15.26 -10.96
N GLN A 325 -18.54 16.08 -11.73
CA GLN A 325 -18.80 17.46 -11.38
C GLN A 325 -19.29 17.45 -9.95
N SER A 326 -18.56 18.08 -9.04
CA SER A 326 -19.00 18.36 -7.70
C SER A 326 -20.39 18.97 -7.78
N ARG A 327 -21.42 18.22 -7.37
CA ARG A 327 -22.73 18.83 -7.13
C ARG A 327 -22.51 19.93 -6.12
N PRO A 328 -22.93 21.17 -6.39
CA PRO A 328 -22.81 22.23 -5.41
C PRO A 328 -23.59 21.80 -4.16
N TYR A 329 -22.96 21.99 -3.02
CA TYR A 329 -23.60 21.87 -1.70
C TYR A 329 -24.77 22.84 -1.68
N VAL A 330 -26.01 22.32 -1.79
CA VAL A 330 -27.22 23.11 -1.58
C VAL A 330 -27.35 23.24 -0.06
N SER A 331 -27.00 24.40 0.46
CA SER A 331 -27.33 24.80 1.81
C SER A 331 -28.86 24.87 1.93
N ASP A 332 -29.40 24.03 2.80
CA ASP A 332 -30.82 24.04 3.18
C ASP A 332 -31.07 25.19 4.17
N GLU A 333 -30.89 26.44 3.70
CA GLU A 333 -31.37 27.62 4.38
C GLU A 333 -32.76 27.97 3.86
N GLY A 334 -33.79 27.53 4.52
CA GLY A 334 -35.16 27.97 4.14
C GLY A 334 -36.31 27.18 4.72
N ARG A 335 -36.31 26.87 6.01
CA ARG A 335 -37.56 26.52 6.71
C ARG A 335 -37.59 27.09 8.12
N GLU A 336 -37.66 28.40 8.18
CA GLU A 336 -38.30 29.06 9.32
C GLU A 336 -39.28 30.12 8.79
N ARG A 337 -40.53 30.00 9.29
CA ARG A 337 -41.69 30.91 9.30
C ARG A 337 -42.82 30.55 8.32
N ARG A 338 -43.73 29.74 8.82
CA ARG A 338 -45.14 30.12 9.09
C ARG A 338 -45.81 29.09 9.99
#